data_e3d661d95d6961ec008a1cbf243388a7
#
_entry.id   e3d661d95d6961ec008a1cbf243388a7
#
_cell.length_a   1.000
_cell.length_b   1.000
_cell.length_c   1.000
_cell.angle_alpha   90.00
_cell.angle_beta   90.00
_cell.angle_gamma   90.00
#
_symmetry.space_group_name_H-M   'P 1'
#
loop_
_entity.id
_entity.type
_entity.pdbx_description
1 polymer ?
#
loop_
_entity_poly.entity_id
_entity_poly.type
_entity_poly.pdbx_seq_one_letter_code
_entity_poly.pdbx_strand_id
1 'polypeptide(L)'
;SSDLKVIYFPTLQPLIEDNIPVFIKNTFDPSAEGTCISNSTKLDNDEIVKGISHIENISILNFEGSGMVGVPGFSKRFFEALSSNQINVVMITQASSEFSICIAINSNDAQLAKQVIDKEFEFEISQKRINESQIESNLANIAIVGDKMKSKKGISGKLFSSLGNNNINVRAIAQGASER
;
A
#
# COMPACT_ATOMS: atom_id res chain seq x y z
N SER A 1 -12.58 -7.79 10.25
CA SER A 1 -11.56 -7.58 11.29
C SER A 1 -10.94 -8.91 11.67
N SER A 2 -9.89 -9.31 10.99
CA SER A 2 -9.12 -10.51 11.32
C SER A 2 -7.94 -10.12 12.21
N ASP A 3 -8.21 -9.75 13.45
CA ASP A 3 -7.18 -9.47 14.45
C ASP A 3 -6.62 -10.74 15.11
N LEU A 4 -6.78 -11.89 14.48
CA LEU A 4 -6.13 -13.12 14.89
C LEU A 4 -4.65 -13.05 14.48
N LYS A 5 -3.83 -12.40 15.30
CA LYS A 5 -2.37 -12.48 15.22
C LYS A 5 -1.93 -13.86 15.67
N VAL A 6 -1.96 -14.83 14.73
CA VAL A 6 -1.54 -16.21 14.99
C VAL A 6 -0.04 -16.25 15.26
N ILE A 7 0.72 -15.36 14.62
CA ILE A 7 2.16 -15.26 14.80
C ILE A 7 2.62 -13.82 14.66
N TYR A 8 3.58 -13.41 15.48
CA TYR A 8 4.21 -12.11 15.39
C TYR A 8 5.31 -12.13 14.32
N PHE A 9 5.12 -11.38 13.23
CA PHE A 9 6.00 -11.44 12.05
C PHE A 9 7.49 -11.26 12.36
N PRO A 10 7.93 -10.32 13.24
CA PRO A 10 9.35 -10.18 13.58
C PRO A 10 9.98 -11.45 14.17
N THR A 11 9.20 -12.34 14.77
CA THR A 11 9.72 -13.63 15.29
C THR A 11 10.07 -14.60 14.16
N LEU A 12 9.43 -14.45 12.99
CA LEU A 12 9.70 -15.28 11.82
C LEU A 12 10.97 -14.87 11.07
N GLN A 13 11.34 -13.58 11.13
CA GLN A 13 12.39 -13.03 10.31
C GLN A 13 13.73 -13.78 10.42
N PRO A 14 14.29 -14.07 11.61
CA PRO A 14 15.55 -14.82 11.72
C PRO A 14 15.42 -16.25 11.20
N LEU A 15 14.25 -16.89 11.35
CA LEU A 15 14.03 -18.24 10.85
C LEU A 15 13.99 -18.28 9.33
N ILE A 16 13.38 -17.26 8.71
CA ILE A 16 13.32 -17.10 7.27
C ILE A 16 14.72 -16.84 6.70
N GLU A 17 15.52 -15.97 7.33
CA GLU A 17 16.90 -15.66 6.93
C GLU A 17 17.79 -16.91 6.95
N ASP A 18 17.63 -17.78 7.96
CA ASP A 18 18.35 -19.02 8.11
C ASP A 18 17.76 -20.21 7.34
N ASN A 19 16.71 -19.97 6.52
CA ASN A 19 15.98 -21.02 5.77
C ASN A 19 15.40 -22.13 6.65
N ILE A 20 14.96 -21.82 7.87
CA ILE A 20 14.35 -22.77 8.79
C ILE A 20 12.84 -22.76 8.56
N PRO A 21 12.22 -23.89 8.14
CA PRO A 21 10.78 -23.96 7.96
C PRO A 21 10.03 -23.89 9.29
N VAL A 22 8.95 -23.12 9.34
CA VAL A 22 8.09 -22.97 10.52
C VAL A 22 6.75 -23.60 10.26
N PHE A 23 6.26 -24.44 11.17
CA PHE A 23 4.95 -25.07 11.08
C PHE A 23 4.00 -24.49 12.12
N ILE A 24 2.87 -23.96 11.64
CA ILE A 24 1.77 -23.53 12.51
C ILE A 24 0.74 -24.66 12.54
N LYS A 25 0.49 -25.19 13.74
CA LYS A 25 -0.46 -26.28 13.94
C LYS A 25 -1.55 -25.88 14.95
N ASN A 26 -2.70 -26.53 14.83
CA ASN A 26 -3.79 -26.38 15.80
C ASN A 26 -3.50 -27.19 17.06
N THR A 27 -3.45 -26.54 18.21
CA THR A 27 -3.22 -27.21 19.51
C THR A 27 -4.32 -28.21 19.86
N PHE A 28 -5.55 -27.97 19.40
CA PHE A 28 -6.69 -28.87 19.64
C PHE A 28 -6.79 -30.02 18.62
N ASP A 29 -6.02 -29.96 17.52
CA ASP A 29 -5.88 -31.02 16.54
C ASP A 29 -4.42 -31.13 16.08
N PRO A 30 -3.56 -31.76 16.90
CA PRO A 30 -2.13 -31.91 16.59
C PRO A 30 -1.86 -32.82 15.38
N SER A 31 -2.84 -33.63 14.99
CA SER A 31 -2.74 -34.54 13.83
C SER A 31 -2.91 -33.82 12.50
N ALA A 32 -3.54 -32.63 12.49
CA ALA A 32 -3.68 -31.82 11.29
C ALA A 32 -2.30 -31.41 10.74
N GLU A 33 -2.17 -31.40 9.41
CA GLU A 33 -0.93 -31.08 8.70
C GLU A 33 -0.42 -29.67 9.04
N GLY A 34 -1.34 -28.72 9.26
CA GLY A 34 -1.01 -27.35 9.60
C GLY A 34 -0.54 -26.53 8.40
N THR A 35 0.04 -25.33 8.68
CA THR A 35 0.58 -24.43 7.66
C THR A 35 2.09 -24.37 7.77
N CYS A 36 2.80 -24.66 6.69
CA CYS A 36 4.24 -24.50 6.60
C CYS A 36 4.60 -23.10 6.04
N ILE A 37 5.45 -22.38 6.75
CA ILE A 37 6.04 -21.11 6.31
C ILE A 37 7.51 -21.38 6.01
N SER A 38 7.92 -21.17 4.77
CA SER A 38 9.30 -21.37 4.31
C SER A 38 9.68 -20.43 3.18
N ASN A 39 10.97 -20.25 2.95
CA ASN A 39 11.47 -19.47 1.81
C ASN A 39 11.26 -20.16 0.45
N SER A 40 11.13 -21.47 0.44
CA SER A 40 10.90 -22.24 -0.78
C SER A 40 9.44 -22.65 -0.87
N THR A 41 8.71 -22.05 -1.79
CA THR A 41 7.39 -22.56 -2.18
C THR A 41 7.58 -23.70 -3.16
N LYS A 42 7.60 -24.93 -2.66
CA LYS A 42 7.42 -26.14 -3.48
C LYS A 42 5.94 -26.33 -3.82
N LEU A 43 5.33 -25.32 -4.39
CA LEU A 43 3.99 -25.48 -4.95
C LEU A 43 4.16 -25.65 -6.47
N ASP A 44 4.07 -26.87 -6.92
CA ASP A 44 4.03 -27.31 -8.33
C ASP A 44 2.76 -26.80 -9.06
N ASN A 45 2.06 -25.85 -8.49
CA ASN A 45 0.91 -25.24 -9.15
C ASN A 45 1.38 -24.01 -9.91
N ASP A 46 1.07 -23.98 -11.20
CA ASP A 46 1.25 -22.83 -12.12
C ASP A 46 0.48 -21.57 -11.69
N GLU A 47 -0.06 -21.56 -10.48
CA GLU A 47 -0.78 -20.42 -9.91
C GLU A 47 0.18 -19.30 -9.50
N ILE A 48 0.17 -18.24 -10.27
CA ILE A 48 1.05 -17.08 -10.12
C ILE A 48 0.58 -16.19 -8.98
N VAL A 49 -0.74 -16.00 -8.86
CA VAL A 49 -1.34 -15.26 -7.75
C VAL A 49 -1.51 -16.21 -6.57
N LYS A 50 -0.79 -15.94 -5.50
CA LYS A 50 -0.81 -16.74 -4.27
C LYS A 50 -1.85 -16.24 -3.26
N GLY A 51 -2.19 -14.97 -3.33
CA GLY A 51 -3.18 -14.38 -2.44
C GLY A 51 -3.56 -12.96 -2.82
N ILE A 52 -4.65 -12.52 -2.21
CA ILE A 52 -5.11 -11.14 -2.27
C ILE A 52 -5.20 -10.66 -0.82
N SER A 53 -4.52 -9.57 -0.53
CA SER A 53 -4.59 -8.88 0.76
C SER A 53 -5.38 -7.59 0.59
N HIS A 54 -6.11 -7.17 1.64
CA HIS A 54 -6.77 -5.88 1.63
C HIS A 54 -6.61 -5.16 2.98
N ILE A 55 -6.62 -3.86 2.91
CA ILE A 55 -6.63 -2.97 4.08
C ILE A 55 -7.83 -2.04 3.90
N GLU A 56 -8.75 -2.09 4.86
CA GLU A 56 -9.93 -1.22 4.91
C GLU A 56 -9.60 0.11 5.61
N ASN A 57 -10.56 1.01 5.62
CA ASN A 57 -10.47 2.31 6.27
C ASN A 57 -9.29 3.15 5.73
N ILE A 58 -9.18 3.21 4.43
CA ILE A 58 -8.18 4.00 3.71
C ILE A 58 -8.80 5.28 3.17
N SER A 59 -8.04 6.35 3.24
CA SER A 59 -8.30 7.61 2.54
C SER A 59 -7.15 7.93 1.61
N ILE A 60 -7.47 8.52 0.48
CA ILE A 60 -6.50 9.13 -0.44
C ILE A 60 -6.44 10.61 -0.12
N LEU A 61 -5.22 11.13 0.06
CA LEU A 61 -4.94 12.56 0.07
C LEU A 61 -4.24 12.90 -1.24
N ASN A 62 -4.86 13.78 -2.00
CA ASN A 62 -4.33 14.31 -3.26
C ASN A 62 -3.85 15.75 -3.08
N PHE A 63 -2.62 16.03 -3.47
CA PHE A 63 -1.99 17.32 -3.37
C PHE A 63 -1.39 17.71 -4.72
N GLU A 64 -1.86 18.80 -5.31
CA GLU A 64 -1.56 19.15 -6.69
C GLU A 64 -1.38 20.65 -6.91
N GLY A 65 -0.55 20.99 -7.88
CA GLY A 65 -0.38 22.37 -8.33
C GLY A 65 0.87 22.58 -9.16
N SER A 66 0.83 23.59 -10.03
CA SER A 66 1.96 23.92 -10.91
C SER A 66 3.20 24.41 -10.17
N GLY A 67 3.06 24.87 -8.93
CA GLY A 67 4.17 25.31 -8.09
C GLY A 67 5.09 24.20 -7.58
N MET A 68 4.76 22.93 -7.87
CA MET A 68 5.58 21.77 -7.51
C MET A 68 6.68 21.49 -8.54
N VAL A 69 6.45 21.90 -9.79
CA VAL A 69 7.30 21.54 -10.94
C VAL A 69 8.68 22.17 -10.84
N GLY A 70 9.70 21.31 -10.93
CA GLY A 70 11.10 21.74 -10.94
C GLY A 70 11.59 22.38 -9.63
N VAL A 71 10.83 22.26 -8.54
CA VAL A 71 11.24 22.78 -7.22
C VAL A 71 11.94 21.68 -6.41
N PRO A 72 13.28 21.73 -6.27
CA PRO A 72 14.01 20.74 -5.48
C PRO A 72 13.54 20.72 -4.02
N GLY A 73 13.42 19.51 -3.46
CA GLY A 73 13.08 19.35 -2.05
C GLY A 73 11.58 19.42 -1.72
N PHE A 74 10.71 19.60 -2.70
CA PHE A 74 9.26 19.65 -2.49
C PHE A 74 8.73 18.36 -1.84
N SER A 75 9.05 17.20 -2.41
CA SER A 75 8.66 15.90 -1.84
C SER A 75 9.26 15.66 -0.46
N LYS A 76 10.48 16.17 -0.19
CA LYS A 76 11.07 16.09 1.16
C LYS A 76 10.17 16.81 2.17
N ARG A 77 9.81 18.06 1.92
CA ARG A 77 8.93 18.86 2.80
C ARG A 77 7.60 18.15 3.03
N PHE A 78 7.00 17.62 1.96
CA PHE A 78 5.72 16.91 2.02
C PHE A 78 5.78 15.68 2.95
N PHE A 79 6.75 14.79 2.75
CA PHE A 79 6.87 13.58 3.58
C PHE A 79 7.41 13.88 4.98
N GLU A 80 8.20 14.93 5.16
CA GLU A 80 8.68 15.37 6.47
C GLU A 80 7.53 15.92 7.33
N ALA A 81 6.60 16.67 6.76
CA ALA A 81 5.40 17.13 7.46
C ALA A 81 4.54 15.96 7.96
N LEU A 82 4.35 14.92 7.15
CA LEU A 82 3.62 13.70 7.56
C LEU A 82 4.38 12.92 8.65
N SER A 83 5.66 12.67 8.43
CA SER A 83 6.53 11.89 9.34
C SER A 83 6.64 12.54 10.72
N SER A 84 6.82 13.87 10.78
CA SER A 84 6.92 14.63 12.04
C SER A 84 5.63 14.57 12.86
N ASN A 85 4.51 14.27 12.22
CA ASN A 85 3.21 14.09 12.87
C ASN A 85 2.81 12.61 12.99
N GLN A 86 3.76 11.68 12.82
CA GLN A 86 3.58 10.23 12.96
C GLN A 86 2.51 9.63 12.04
N ILE A 87 2.26 10.25 10.90
CA ILE A 87 1.30 9.78 9.88
C ILE A 87 1.98 8.76 8.99
N ASN A 88 1.49 7.52 9.02
CA ASN A 88 2.01 6.43 8.19
C ASN A 88 1.40 6.45 6.79
N VAL A 89 2.25 6.41 5.77
CA VAL A 89 1.85 6.35 4.36
C VAL A 89 1.82 4.89 3.90
N VAL A 90 0.63 4.42 3.50
CA VAL A 90 0.41 3.03 3.05
C VAL A 90 0.82 2.84 1.59
N MET A 91 0.54 3.84 0.75
CA MET A 91 0.84 3.79 -0.68
C MET A 91 1.14 5.19 -1.18
N ILE A 92 2.06 5.30 -2.14
CA ILE A 92 2.39 6.54 -2.84
C ILE A 92 2.18 6.27 -4.33
N THR A 93 1.47 7.16 -4.99
CA THR A 93 1.40 7.20 -6.44
C THR A 93 1.63 8.63 -6.91
N GLN A 94 2.43 8.77 -7.93
CA GLN A 94 2.74 10.06 -8.54
C GLN A 94 2.53 9.92 -10.04
N ALA A 95 1.72 10.79 -10.62
CA ALA A 95 1.58 10.84 -12.07
C ALA A 95 2.90 11.31 -12.71
N SER A 96 3.08 11.01 -13.99
CA SER A 96 4.27 11.41 -14.76
C SER A 96 4.43 12.94 -14.91
N SER A 97 3.39 13.70 -14.63
CA SER A 97 3.46 15.14 -14.43
C SER A 97 3.89 15.40 -12.98
N GLU A 98 4.95 16.19 -12.78
CA GLU A 98 5.41 16.62 -11.45
C GLU A 98 4.39 17.51 -10.70
N PHE A 99 3.12 17.50 -11.15
CA PHE A 99 2.06 18.39 -10.67
C PHE A 99 1.26 17.83 -9.51
N SER A 100 1.40 16.54 -9.18
CA SER A 100 0.59 15.93 -8.14
C SER A 100 1.34 14.86 -7.34
N ILE A 101 1.06 14.81 -6.04
CA ILE A 101 1.41 13.70 -5.14
C ILE A 101 0.10 13.17 -4.57
N CYS A 102 -0.11 11.88 -4.74
CA CYS A 102 -1.26 11.18 -4.20
C CYS A 102 -0.77 10.10 -3.23
N ILE A 103 -1.26 10.11 -2.01
CA ILE A 103 -0.92 9.13 -0.98
C ILE A 103 -2.16 8.45 -0.43
N ALA A 104 -2.02 7.19 -0.06
CA ALA A 104 -3.03 6.48 0.71
C ALA A 104 -2.57 6.37 2.18
N ILE A 105 -3.46 6.71 3.09
CA ILE A 105 -3.24 6.74 4.54
C ILE A 105 -4.44 6.13 5.25
N ASN A 106 -4.29 5.83 6.55
CA ASN A 106 -5.45 5.46 7.37
C ASN A 106 -6.44 6.62 7.47
N SER A 107 -7.72 6.34 7.34
CA SER A 107 -8.75 7.39 7.36
C SER A 107 -8.81 8.16 8.68
N ASN A 108 -8.36 7.55 9.79
CA ASN A 108 -8.29 8.23 11.07
C ASN A 108 -7.29 9.40 11.05
N ASP A 109 -6.25 9.30 10.23
CA ASP A 109 -5.19 10.31 10.13
C ASP A 109 -5.48 11.36 9.02
N ALA A 110 -6.53 11.15 8.21
CA ALA A 110 -6.76 11.93 7.00
C ALA A 110 -6.91 13.43 7.25
N GLN A 111 -7.67 13.82 8.26
CA GLN A 111 -7.87 15.23 8.60
C GLN A 111 -6.60 15.88 9.15
N LEU A 112 -5.84 15.16 9.97
CA LEU A 112 -4.55 15.64 10.47
C LEU A 112 -3.56 15.79 9.31
N ALA A 113 -3.52 14.80 8.40
CA ALA A 113 -2.66 14.87 7.21
C ALA A 113 -2.97 16.10 6.36
N LYS A 114 -4.26 16.38 6.10
CA LYS A 114 -4.66 17.60 5.38
C LYS A 114 -4.17 18.85 6.09
N GLN A 115 -4.41 18.96 7.38
CA GLN A 115 -4.03 20.14 8.14
C GLN A 115 -2.51 20.40 8.13
N VAL A 116 -1.70 19.37 8.32
CA VAL A 116 -0.23 19.53 8.38
C VAL A 116 0.36 19.83 7.01
N ILE A 117 -0.19 19.25 5.95
CA ILE A 117 0.23 19.53 4.58
C ILE A 117 -0.17 20.94 4.17
N ASP A 118 -1.42 21.34 4.35
CA ASP A 118 -1.90 22.66 3.96
C ASP A 118 -1.17 23.76 4.75
N LYS A 119 -0.82 23.52 6.02
CA LYS A 119 0.01 24.42 6.83
C LYS A 119 1.45 24.50 6.33
N GLU A 120 2.09 23.38 6.00
CA GLU A 120 3.46 23.36 5.48
C GLU A 120 3.58 24.14 4.16
N PHE A 121 2.55 24.11 3.34
CA PHE A 121 2.51 24.77 2.04
C PHE A 121 1.60 26.01 1.98
N GLU A 122 1.31 26.62 3.14
CA GLU A 122 0.41 27.75 3.26
C GLU A 122 0.80 28.92 2.34
N PHE A 123 2.12 29.20 2.22
CA PHE A 123 2.61 30.26 1.35
C PHE A 123 2.30 29.97 -0.12
N GLU A 124 2.63 28.78 -0.61
CA GLU A 124 2.40 28.38 -1.99
C GLU A 124 0.88 28.32 -2.32
N ILE A 125 0.07 27.89 -1.37
CA ILE A 125 -1.40 27.87 -1.49
C ILE A 125 -1.94 29.31 -1.56
N SER A 126 -1.48 30.22 -0.70
CA SER A 126 -1.90 31.64 -0.71
C SER A 126 -1.55 32.35 -2.03
N GLN A 127 -0.46 31.94 -2.67
CA GLN A 127 -0.05 32.42 -3.98
C GLN A 127 -0.78 31.73 -5.15
N LYS A 128 -1.73 30.84 -4.87
CA LYS A 128 -2.47 30.04 -5.87
C LYS A 128 -1.56 29.21 -6.80
N ARG A 129 -0.36 28.86 -6.33
CA ARG A 129 0.56 27.97 -7.04
C ARG A 129 0.25 26.51 -6.82
N ILE A 130 -0.36 26.21 -5.70
CA ILE A 130 -0.76 24.88 -5.27
C ILE A 130 -2.18 24.95 -4.72
N ASN A 131 -2.97 23.94 -4.95
CA ASN A 131 -4.31 23.83 -4.37
C ASN A 131 -4.22 23.27 -2.94
N GLU A 132 -5.21 23.58 -2.11
CA GLU A 132 -5.38 22.85 -0.84
C GLU A 132 -5.49 21.35 -1.11
N SER A 133 -4.93 20.56 -0.21
CA SER A 133 -5.02 19.11 -0.32
C SER A 133 -6.46 18.61 -0.23
N GLN A 134 -6.77 17.58 -1.00
CA GLN A 134 -8.11 16.99 -1.07
C GLN A 134 -8.09 15.58 -0.50
N ILE A 135 -9.13 15.25 0.25
CA ILE A 135 -9.31 13.92 0.84
C ILE A 135 -10.48 13.22 0.17
N GLU A 136 -10.24 11.96 -0.21
CA GLU A 136 -11.28 11.01 -0.61
C GLU A 136 -11.25 9.82 0.35
N SER A 137 -12.34 9.58 1.07
CA SER A 137 -12.45 8.54 2.09
C SER A 137 -13.35 7.38 1.64
N ASN A 138 -13.54 6.39 2.51
CA ASN A 138 -14.30 5.16 2.26
C ASN A 138 -13.68 4.28 1.17
N LEU A 139 -12.36 4.16 1.20
CA LEU A 139 -11.60 3.35 0.27
C LEU A 139 -10.99 2.14 0.97
N ALA A 140 -10.61 1.15 0.16
CA ALA A 140 -9.79 0.02 0.60
C ALA A 140 -8.57 -0.11 -0.32
N ASN A 141 -7.43 -0.49 0.25
CA ASN A 141 -6.25 -0.86 -0.50
C ASN A 141 -6.26 -2.37 -0.75
N ILE A 142 -6.15 -2.79 -2.00
CA ILE A 142 -6.09 -4.20 -2.40
C ILE A 142 -4.70 -4.47 -2.98
N ALA A 143 -4.02 -5.47 -2.43
CA ALA A 143 -2.73 -5.92 -2.93
C ALA A 143 -2.83 -7.36 -3.43
N ILE A 144 -2.33 -7.60 -4.64
CA ILE A 144 -2.14 -8.94 -5.19
C ILE A 144 -0.74 -9.39 -4.82
N VAL A 145 -0.64 -10.57 -4.23
CA VAL A 145 0.60 -11.21 -3.84
C VAL A 145 0.81 -12.46 -4.70
N GLY A 146 1.99 -12.62 -5.26
CA GLY A 146 2.30 -13.80 -6.06
C GLY A 146 3.75 -13.84 -6.51
N ASP A 147 4.15 -15.01 -7.01
CA ASP A 147 5.48 -15.27 -7.52
C ASP A 147 5.53 -15.08 -9.05
N LYS A 148 6.66 -14.59 -9.56
CA LYS A 148 6.90 -14.43 -11.01
C LYS A 148 5.86 -13.56 -11.74
N MET A 149 5.19 -12.67 -11.01
CA MET A 149 4.16 -11.79 -11.57
C MET A 149 4.71 -10.86 -12.66
N LYS A 150 5.98 -10.47 -12.57
CA LYS A 150 6.65 -9.62 -13.57
C LYS A 150 6.72 -10.26 -14.96
N SER A 151 6.93 -11.57 -15.01
CA SER A 151 7.13 -12.31 -16.25
C SER A 151 5.81 -12.75 -16.91
N LYS A 152 4.68 -12.71 -16.16
CA LYS A 152 3.41 -13.19 -16.66
C LYS A 152 2.52 -12.05 -17.15
N LYS A 153 2.15 -12.13 -18.41
CA LYS A 153 1.25 -11.16 -19.05
C LYS A 153 -0.20 -11.37 -18.59
N GLY A 154 -0.96 -10.28 -18.48
CA GLY A 154 -2.42 -10.31 -18.32
C GLY A 154 -2.93 -10.33 -16.88
N ILE A 155 -2.09 -10.41 -15.84
CA ILE A 155 -2.54 -10.42 -14.44
C ILE A 155 -3.30 -9.14 -14.10
N SER A 156 -2.72 -7.98 -14.39
CA SER A 156 -3.38 -6.68 -14.14
C SER A 156 -4.67 -6.54 -14.93
N GLY A 157 -4.68 -7.01 -16.19
CA GLY A 157 -5.91 -7.00 -17.02
C GLY A 157 -7.02 -7.84 -16.38
N LYS A 158 -6.71 -9.03 -15.87
CA LYS A 158 -7.68 -9.89 -15.20
C LYS A 158 -8.22 -9.25 -13.92
N LEU A 159 -7.34 -8.62 -13.12
CA LEU A 159 -7.74 -7.90 -11.91
C LEU A 159 -8.70 -6.76 -12.25
N PHE A 160 -8.31 -5.86 -13.15
CA PHE A 160 -9.12 -4.68 -13.47
C PHE A 160 -10.43 -5.05 -14.14
N SER A 161 -10.44 -6.08 -14.98
CA SER A 161 -11.69 -6.59 -15.56
C SER A 161 -12.61 -7.15 -14.47
N SER A 162 -12.06 -7.87 -13.49
CA SER A 162 -12.84 -8.40 -12.37
C SER A 162 -13.46 -7.29 -11.52
N LEU A 163 -12.68 -6.24 -11.21
CA LEU A 163 -13.18 -5.08 -10.47
C LEU A 163 -14.25 -4.33 -11.25
N GLY A 164 -13.99 -4.03 -12.54
CA GLY A 164 -14.94 -3.31 -13.40
C GLY A 164 -16.27 -4.05 -13.59
N ASN A 165 -16.24 -5.37 -13.80
CA ASN A 165 -17.45 -6.21 -13.93
C ASN A 165 -18.30 -6.24 -12.65
N ASN A 166 -17.70 -5.91 -11.50
CA ASN A 166 -18.40 -5.80 -10.22
C ASN A 166 -18.67 -4.35 -9.80
N ASN A 167 -18.60 -3.40 -10.75
CA ASN A 167 -18.81 -1.97 -10.51
C ASN A 167 -17.89 -1.35 -9.46
N ILE A 168 -16.68 -1.91 -9.28
CA ILE A 168 -15.67 -1.38 -8.36
C ILE A 168 -14.75 -0.45 -9.14
N ASN A 169 -14.73 0.82 -8.77
CA ASN A 169 -13.86 1.81 -9.40
C ASN A 169 -12.48 1.84 -8.73
N VAL A 170 -11.42 1.87 -9.55
CA VAL A 170 -10.03 1.99 -9.09
C VAL A 170 -9.66 3.46 -9.04
N ARG A 171 -9.22 3.96 -7.87
CA ARG A 171 -8.88 5.37 -7.65
C ARG A 171 -7.40 5.66 -7.84
N ALA A 172 -6.55 4.73 -7.45
CA ALA A 172 -5.10 4.86 -7.59
C ALA A 172 -4.47 3.49 -7.78
N ILE A 173 -3.34 3.45 -8.44
CA ILE A 173 -2.59 2.22 -8.72
C ILE A 173 -1.12 2.50 -8.40
N ALA A 174 -0.50 1.62 -7.62
CA ALA A 174 0.93 1.58 -7.46
C ALA A 174 1.42 0.16 -7.75
N GLN A 175 2.49 0.05 -8.52
CA GLN A 175 3.10 -1.24 -8.83
C GLN A 175 4.56 -1.21 -8.38
N GLY A 176 4.89 -2.10 -7.46
CA GLY A 176 6.27 -2.29 -7.01
C GLY A 176 7.15 -2.94 -8.07
N ALA A 177 8.42 -2.59 -8.06
CA ALA A 177 9.43 -3.24 -8.90
C ALA A 177 9.88 -4.59 -8.32
N SER A 178 9.61 -4.88 -7.06
CA SER A 178 9.90 -6.15 -6.39
C SER A 178 8.68 -7.08 -6.36
N GLU A 179 8.92 -8.37 -6.35
CA GLU A 179 7.87 -9.40 -6.21
C GLU A 179 7.66 -9.82 -4.74
N ARG A 180 8.26 -9.09 -3.79
CA ARG A 180 8.21 -9.37 -2.36
C ARG A 180 7.78 -8.14 -1.59
#